data_8a8c1948902149d7316d1add9bd74db9
#
_entry.id   8a8c1948902149d7316d1add9bd74db9
#
_cell.length_a   1.000
_cell.length_b   1.000
_cell.length_c   1.000
_cell.angle_alpha   90.00
_cell.angle_beta   90.00
_cell.angle_gamma   90.00
#
_symmetry.space_group_name_H-M   'P 1'
#
loop_
_entity.id
_entity.type
_entity.pdbx_description
1 polymer ?
#
loop_
_entity_poly.entity_id
_entity_poly.type
_entity_poly.pdbx_seq_one_letter_code
_entity_poly.pdbx_strand_id
1 'polypeptide(L)' 'MTEVGTKLDLARAYIDMGDPDGARSILNEVLEEGDPGQRQEARKLLTELTS' A
#
# COMPACT_ATOMS: atom_id res chain seq x y z
N MET A 1 -14.67 4.47 8.15
CA MET A 1 -13.24 4.50 7.79
C MET A 1 -12.60 3.21 8.24
N THR A 2 -11.94 2.50 7.35
CA THR A 2 -11.36 1.21 7.67
C THR A 2 -9.85 1.35 7.91
N GLU A 3 -9.30 0.44 8.70
CA GLU A 3 -7.86 0.42 8.94
C GLU A 3 -7.10 0.21 7.64
N VAL A 4 -7.68 -0.52 6.70
CA VAL A 4 -7.05 -0.79 5.42
C VAL A 4 -6.91 0.49 4.60
N GLY A 5 -7.91 1.34 4.61
CA GLY A 5 -7.82 2.65 3.95
C GLY A 5 -6.70 3.50 4.55
N THR A 6 -6.56 3.46 5.88
CA THR A 6 -5.49 4.16 6.57
C THR A 6 -4.12 3.59 6.17
N LYS A 7 -4.03 2.27 6.01
CA LYS A 7 -2.79 1.64 5.59
C LYS A 7 -2.37 2.07 4.19
N LEU A 8 -3.33 2.23 3.28
CA LEU A 8 -3.02 2.72 1.93
C LEU A 8 -2.45 4.13 1.99
N ASP A 9 -3.04 4.99 2.80
CA ASP A 9 -2.53 6.35 2.96
C ASP A 9 -1.14 6.35 3.57
N LEU A 10 -0.91 5.50 4.55
CA LEU A 10 0.39 5.38 5.18
C LEU A 10 1.45 4.88 4.20
N ALA A 11 1.08 3.90 3.36
CA ALA A 11 1.99 3.40 2.35
C ALA A 11 2.43 4.50 1.39
N ARG A 12 1.48 5.35 1.00
CA ARG A 12 1.80 6.48 0.12
C ARG A 12 2.77 7.45 0.80
N ALA A 13 2.59 7.67 2.09
CA ALA A 13 3.50 8.53 2.84
C ALA A 13 4.91 7.96 2.85
N TYR A 14 5.05 6.64 3.02
CA TYR A 14 6.36 6.00 2.97
C TYR A 14 7.00 6.13 1.60
N ILE A 15 6.21 6.01 0.54
CA ILE A 15 6.73 6.19 -0.82
C ILE A 15 7.25 7.62 -0.97
N ASP A 16 6.49 8.60 -0.49
CA ASP A 16 6.90 10.00 -0.57
C ASP A 16 8.18 10.28 0.22
N MET A 17 8.37 9.56 1.33
CA MET A 17 9.57 9.70 2.14
C MET A 17 10.79 9.01 1.55
N GLY A 18 10.59 8.24 0.49
CA GLY A 18 11.68 7.47 -0.09
C GLY A 18 11.98 6.19 0.67
N ASP A 19 10.96 5.61 1.31
CA ASP A 19 11.07 4.34 2.05
C ASP A 19 10.21 3.26 1.40
N PRO A 20 10.66 2.70 0.27
CA PRO A 20 9.87 1.70 -0.45
C PRO A 20 9.69 0.40 0.32
N ASP A 21 10.64 0.03 1.17
CA ASP A 21 10.54 -1.20 1.94
C ASP A 21 9.40 -1.12 2.96
N GLY A 22 9.28 0.02 3.64
CA GLY A 22 8.19 0.25 4.56
C GLY A 22 6.84 0.24 3.86
N ALA A 23 6.79 0.89 2.69
CA ALA A 23 5.57 0.91 1.89
C ALA A 23 5.17 -0.49 1.46
N ARG A 24 6.13 -1.29 1.03
CA ARG A 24 5.86 -2.66 0.57
C ARG A 24 5.26 -3.52 1.67
N SER A 25 5.81 -3.42 2.87
CA SER A 25 5.27 -4.18 4.00
C SER A 25 3.81 -3.85 4.25
N ILE A 26 3.49 -2.57 4.23
CA ILE A 26 2.13 -2.12 4.48
C ILE A 26 1.20 -2.54 3.33
N LEU A 27 1.67 -2.42 2.09
CA LEU A 27 0.87 -2.81 0.94
C LEU A 27 0.58 -4.31 0.93
N ASN A 28 1.52 -5.13 1.38
CA ASN A 28 1.29 -6.56 1.50
C ASN A 28 0.17 -6.86 2.50
N GLU A 29 0.09 -6.10 3.58
CA GLU A 29 -1.00 -6.26 4.53
C GLU A 29 -2.34 -5.92 3.89
N VAL A 30 -2.37 -4.89 3.06
CA VAL A 30 -3.59 -4.52 2.35
C VAL A 30 -4.01 -5.63 1.39
N LEU A 31 -3.06 -6.30 0.75
CA LEU A 31 -3.36 -7.42 -0.14
C LEU A 31 -4.02 -8.57 0.61
N GLU A 32 -3.72 -8.72 1.89
CA GLU A 32 -4.31 -9.79 2.70
C GLU A 32 -5.67 -9.38 3.30
N GLU A 33 -5.82 -8.12 3.69
CA GLU A 33 -6.97 -7.66 4.46
C GLU A 33 -8.00 -6.88 3.64
N GLY A 34 -7.57 -6.31 2.53
CA GLY A 34 -8.40 -5.38 1.79
C GLY A 34 -9.47 -6.04 0.94
N ASP A 35 -10.46 -5.24 0.55
CA ASP A 35 -11.44 -5.66 -0.44
C ASP A 35 -10.80 -5.63 -1.84
N PRO A 36 -11.50 -6.11 -2.89
CA PRO A 36 -10.90 -6.14 -4.24
C PRO A 36 -10.41 -4.80 -4.73
N GLY A 37 -11.13 -3.71 -4.43
CA GLY A 37 -10.70 -2.38 -4.85
C GLY A 37 -9.43 -1.94 -4.14
N GLN A 38 -9.34 -2.20 -2.85
CA GLN A 38 -8.17 -1.86 -2.06
C GLN A 38 -6.95 -2.69 -2.47
N ARG A 39 -7.17 -3.98 -2.75
CA ARG A 39 -6.08 -4.83 -3.21
C ARG A 39 -5.55 -4.37 -4.57
N GLN A 40 -6.44 -3.93 -5.45
CA GLN A 40 -6.02 -3.43 -6.75
C GLN A 40 -5.17 -2.17 -6.60
N GLU A 41 -5.57 -1.28 -5.71
CA GLU A 41 -4.79 -0.08 -5.43
C GLU A 41 -3.42 -0.43 -4.87
N ALA A 42 -3.35 -1.40 -3.96
CA ALA A 42 -2.08 -1.84 -3.39
C ALA A 42 -1.16 -2.42 -4.46
N ARG A 43 -1.71 -3.21 -5.37
CA ARG A 43 -0.92 -3.78 -6.47
C ARG A 43 -0.37 -2.69 -7.37
N LYS A 44 -1.17 -1.67 -7.64
CA LYS A 44 -0.74 -0.56 -8.46
C LYS A 44 0.44 0.15 -7.81
N LEU A 45 0.35 0.41 -6.51
CA LEU A 45 1.44 1.06 -5.79
C LEU A 45 2.69 0.19 -5.75
N LEU A 46 2.51 -1.12 -5.56
CA LEU A 46 3.65 -2.04 -5.58
C LEU A 46 4.35 -2.04 -6.94
N THR A 47 3.58 -1.98 -8.01
CA THR A 47 4.14 -1.91 -9.35
C THR A 47 4.96 -0.64 -9.53
N GLU A 48 4.48 0.47 -9.00
CA GLU A 48 5.22 1.74 -9.07
C GLU A 48 6.53 1.68 -8.31
N LEU A 49 6.56 0.93 -7.21
CA LEU A 49 7.79 0.79 -6.43
C LEU A 49 8.85 -0.03 -7.13
N THR A 50 8.44 -0.94 -8.00
CA THR A 50 9.38 -1.85 -8.66
C THR A 50 9.77 -1.42 -10.07
N SER A 51 9.16 -0.37 -10.56
CA SER A 51 9.44 0.11 -11.93
C SER A 51 10.61 1.09 -12.00
#